data_04ef1203648f3bd26bd65425391c2b96
#
_entry.id   04ef1203648f3bd26bd65425391c2b96
#
_cell.length_a   1.000
_cell.length_b   1.000
_cell.length_c   1.000
_cell.angle_alpha   90.00
_cell.angle_beta   90.00
_cell.angle_gamma   90.00
#
_symmetry.space_group_name_H-M   'P 1'
#
loop_
_entity.id
_entity.type
_entity.pdbx_description
1 polymer ?
#
loop_
_entity_poly.entity_id
_entity_poly.type
_entity_poly.pdbx_seq_one_letter_code
_entity_poly.pdbx_strand_id
1 'polypeptide(L)'
;AFAGMEAGKIITWYPSYGSEMRGGTANCNIKISDEEIASPYVKAPDVLICLNEVSIGKFMDTMKPGAILVVNSSLCSPDYAFRDDIRVVRVPASDIANELGNPRGLNIAALGAAVAASGMFDCEAFKGYIDKFFARKGKVNPKNGMCFDAGVKSVTGTK
;
A
#
# COMPACT_ATOMS: atom_id res chain seq x y z
N ALA A 1 -9.22 -1.63 2.44
CA ALA A 1 -10.62 -2.06 2.59
C ALA A 1 -11.42 -1.11 3.49
N PHE A 2 -11.04 -0.94 4.78
CA PHE A 2 -11.82 -0.12 5.73
C PHE A 2 -12.12 1.30 5.23
N ALA A 3 -11.13 2.01 4.71
CA ALA A 3 -11.31 3.35 4.16
C ALA A 3 -12.33 3.39 3.00
N GLY A 4 -12.32 2.41 2.12
CA GLY A 4 -13.30 2.32 1.04
C GLY A 4 -14.73 2.09 1.56
N MET A 5 -14.90 1.28 2.62
CA MET A 5 -16.20 1.10 3.26
C MET A 5 -16.69 2.40 3.91
N GLU A 6 -15.83 3.12 4.61
CA GLU A 6 -16.17 4.42 5.22
C GLU A 6 -16.51 5.48 4.15
N ALA A 7 -15.92 5.37 2.97
CA ALA A 7 -16.23 6.22 1.82
C ALA A 7 -17.46 5.76 1.01
N GLY A 8 -18.22 4.77 1.49
CA GLY A 8 -19.45 4.27 0.86
C GLY A 8 -19.21 3.42 -0.40
N LYS A 9 -17.98 2.92 -0.61
CA LYS A 9 -17.65 2.07 -1.76
C LYS A 9 -17.96 0.60 -1.49
N ILE A 10 -18.21 -0.16 -2.55
CA ILE A 10 -18.31 -1.61 -2.52
C ILE A 10 -16.88 -2.18 -2.49
N ILE A 11 -16.63 -3.08 -1.54
CA ILE A 11 -15.29 -3.60 -1.29
C ILE A 11 -15.30 -5.13 -1.30
N THR A 12 -14.31 -5.71 -1.97
CA THR A 12 -13.91 -7.09 -1.69
C THR A 12 -12.50 -7.11 -1.12
N TRP A 13 -12.27 -7.99 -0.16
CA TRP A 13 -10.96 -8.22 0.44
C TRP A 13 -10.68 -9.72 0.48
N TYR A 14 -9.62 -10.13 -0.21
CA TYR A 14 -9.21 -11.53 -0.33
C TYR A 14 -7.75 -11.69 0.09
N PRO A 15 -7.49 -12.11 1.35
CA PRO A 15 -6.15 -12.43 1.81
C PRO A 15 -5.70 -13.79 1.23
N SER A 16 -4.44 -13.86 0.84
CA SER A 16 -3.78 -15.09 0.39
C SER A 16 -2.57 -15.35 1.29
N TYR A 17 -2.67 -16.40 2.08
CA TYR A 17 -1.57 -16.90 2.89
C TYR A 17 -1.11 -18.22 2.28
N GLY A 18 0.19 -18.35 2.00
CA GLY A 18 0.76 -19.63 1.61
C GLY A 18 0.60 -20.66 2.73
N SER A 19 0.46 -21.93 2.38
CA SER A 19 0.48 -23.05 3.32
C SER A 19 1.83 -23.27 4.01
N GLU A 20 2.84 -22.50 3.62
CA GLU A 20 4.18 -22.50 4.22
C GLU A 20 4.16 -21.80 5.58
N MET A 21 4.44 -22.57 6.63
CA MET A 21 4.36 -22.12 8.02
C MET A 21 5.37 -21.03 8.38
N ARG A 22 6.46 -20.83 7.61
CA ARG A 22 7.45 -19.77 7.76
C ARG A 22 8.14 -19.49 6.42
N GLY A 23 8.29 -18.21 6.05
CA GLY A 23 9.04 -17.78 4.85
C GLY A 23 8.26 -17.67 3.55
N GLY A 24 6.96 -17.97 3.55
CA GLY A 24 6.09 -17.77 2.39
C GLY A 24 5.70 -16.30 2.17
N THR A 25 5.29 -15.95 0.96
CA THR A 25 4.77 -14.62 0.64
C THR A 25 3.32 -14.49 1.11
N ALA A 26 3.06 -13.52 2.00
CA ALA A 26 1.70 -13.10 2.34
C ALA A 26 1.28 -11.96 1.41
N ASN A 27 0.08 -12.03 0.85
CA ASN A 27 -0.50 -10.95 0.07
C ASN A 27 -2.00 -10.82 0.33
N CYS A 28 -2.57 -9.69 -0.05
CA CYS A 28 -4.02 -9.52 -0.07
C CYS A 28 -4.44 -8.74 -1.31
N ASN A 29 -5.59 -9.12 -1.85
CA ASN A 29 -6.24 -8.45 -2.96
C ASN A 29 -7.40 -7.63 -2.44
N ILE A 30 -7.51 -6.38 -2.91
CA ILE A 30 -8.62 -5.48 -2.56
C ILE A 30 -9.18 -4.94 -3.86
N LYS A 31 -10.49 -5.05 -4.06
CA LYS A 31 -11.21 -4.31 -5.08
C LYS A 31 -12.05 -3.25 -4.40
N ILE A 32 -12.07 -2.06 -5.01
CA ILE A 32 -12.84 -0.91 -4.57
C ILE A 32 -13.63 -0.43 -5.80
N SER A 33 -14.95 -0.35 -5.68
CA SER A 33 -15.83 -0.01 -6.78
C SER A 33 -17.05 0.78 -6.31
N ASP A 34 -17.65 1.54 -7.21
CA ASP A 34 -18.97 2.14 -7.04
C ASP A 34 -20.09 1.17 -7.46
N GLU A 35 -19.73 0.11 -8.20
CA GLU A 35 -20.64 -0.90 -8.71
C GLU A 35 -20.38 -2.27 -8.09
N GLU A 36 -21.33 -3.19 -8.25
CA GLU A 36 -21.23 -4.55 -7.72
C GLU A 36 -19.99 -5.29 -8.24
N ILE A 37 -19.31 -5.98 -7.37
CA ILE A 37 -18.06 -6.72 -7.66
C ILE A 37 -18.38 -8.20 -7.79
N ALA A 38 -18.44 -8.72 -9.00
CA ALA A 38 -18.75 -10.12 -9.28
C ALA A 38 -17.70 -11.13 -8.81
N SER A 39 -16.44 -10.72 -8.59
CA SER A 39 -15.35 -11.62 -8.16
C SER A 39 -14.34 -10.90 -7.27
N PRO A 40 -13.92 -11.49 -6.15
CA PRO A 40 -12.90 -10.91 -5.27
C PRO A 40 -11.47 -10.98 -5.82
N TYR A 41 -11.24 -11.83 -6.81
CA TYR A 41 -9.90 -12.05 -7.36
C TYR A 41 -9.44 -10.88 -8.22
N VAL A 42 -8.22 -10.39 -7.96
CA VAL A 42 -7.53 -9.40 -8.79
C VAL A 42 -6.55 -10.13 -9.71
N LYS A 43 -6.83 -10.15 -11.00
CA LYS A 43 -5.94 -10.77 -12.00
C LYS A 43 -4.82 -9.84 -12.43
N ALA A 44 -5.13 -8.56 -12.58
CA ALA A 44 -4.20 -7.53 -13.01
C ALA A 44 -4.47 -6.26 -12.19
N PRO A 45 -3.63 -5.97 -11.17
CA PRO A 45 -3.84 -4.83 -10.29
C PRO A 45 -3.52 -3.50 -10.97
N ASP A 46 -4.27 -2.46 -10.62
CA ASP A 46 -4.02 -1.07 -10.98
C ASP A 46 -2.99 -0.42 -10.05
N VAL A 47 -2.94 -0.89 -8.80
CA VAL A 47 -1.97 -0.45 -7.78
C VAL A 47 -1.45 -1.69 -7.06
N LEU A 48 -0.12 -1.83 -7.00
CA LEU A 48 0.57 -2.88 -6.27
C LEU A 48 1.51 -2.25 -5.23
N ILE A 49 1.46 -2.73 -4.00
CA ILE A 49 2.38 -2.32 -2.94
C ILE A 49 3.26 -3.51 -2.58
N CYS A 50 4.57 -3.38 -2.83
CA CYS A 50 5.58 -4.37 -2.48
C CYS A 50 6.46 -3.87 -1.34
N LEU A 51 6.46 -4.59 -0.23
CA LEU A 51 7.23 -4.21 0.96
C LEU A 51 8.67 -4.76 0.96
N ASN A 52 8.99 -5.67 0.03
CA ASN A 52 10.33 -6.21 -0.19
C ASN A 52 10.54 -6.62 -1.66
N GLU A 53 11.79 -6.85 -2.03
CA GLU A 53 12.19 -7.17 -3.40
C GLU A 53 11.61 -8.50 -3.92
N VAL A 54 11.53 -9.52 -3.06
CA VAL A 54 10.98 -10.84 -3.44
C VAL A 54 9.52 -10.70 -3.91
N SER A 55 8.75 -9.82 -3.27
CA SER A 55 7.36 -9.56 -3.67
C SER A 55 7.27 -8.85 -5.02
N ILE A 56 8.24 -8.01 -5.37
CA ILE A 56 8.30 -7.36 -6.70
C ILE A 56 8.44 -8.43 -7.79
N GLY A 57 9.46 -9.29 -7.68
CA GLY A 57 9.70 -10.35 -8.66
C GLY A 57 8.51 -11.32 -8.82
N LYS A 58 7.70 -11.49 -7.77
CA LYS A 58 6.55 -12.39 -7.83
C LYS A 58 5.31 -11.77 -8.49
N PHE A 59 5.07 -10.47 -8.30
CA PHE A 59 3.78 -9.87 -8.62
C PHE A 59 3.84 -8.78 -9.72
N MET A 60 4.99 -8.21 -10.01
CA MET A 60 5.13 -7.11 -10.97
C MET A 60 4.57 -7.46 -12.35
N ASP A 61 4.82 -8.69 -12.83
CA ASP A 61 4.39 -9.13 -14.16
C ASP A 61 2.87 -9.27 -14.31
N THR A 62 2.14 -9.34 -13.18
CA THR A 62 0.67 -9.39 -13.20
C THR A 62 0.02 -8.02 -13.38
N MET A 63 0.78 -6.94 -13.26
CA MET A 63 0.24 -5.57 -13.31
C MET A 63 -0.22 -5.18 -14.72
N LYS A 64 -1.24 -4.33 -14.77
CA LYS A 64 -1.66 -3.68 -16.03
C LYS A 64 -0.59 -2.72 -16.53
N PRO A 65 -0.46 -2.51 -17.85
CA PRO A 65 0.27 -1.36 -18.38
C PRO A 65 -0.29 -0.05 -17.79
N GLY A 66 0.59 0.87 -17.43
CA GLY A 66 0.22 2.14 -16.78
C GLY A 66 -0.12 2.04 -15.29
N ALA A 67 -0.10 0.85 -14.70
CA ALA A 67 -0.36 0.66 -13.27
C ALA A 67 0.74 1.25 -12.38
N ILE A 68 0.43 1.44 -11.11
CA ILE A 68 1.33 2.04 -10.11
C ILE A 68 1.92 0.94 -9.21
N LEU A 69 3.24 0.84 -9.20
CA LEU A 69 3.99 0.00 -8.27
C LEU A 69 4.62 0.85 -7.17
N VAL A 70 4.18 0.67 -5.95
CA VAL A 70 4.81 1.29 -4.76
C VAL A 70 5.77 0.30 -4.13
N VAL A 71 7.02 0.71 -3.98
CA VAL A 71 8.12 -0.15 -3.49
C VAL A 71 8.71 0.43 -2.23
N ASN A 72 8.88 -0.40 -1.22
CA ASN A 72 9.70 -0.05 -0.05
C ASN A 72 11.17 -0.04 -0.46
N SER A 73 11.71 1.13 -0.78
CA SER A 73 13.09 1.28 -1.26
C SER A 73 14.15 0.97 -0.21
N SER A 74 13.82 0.98 1.08
CA SER A 74 14.73 0.53 2.14
C SER A 74 15.09 -0.96 2.05
N LEU A 75 14.28 -1.77 1.34
CA LEU A 75 14.42 -3.22 1.20
C LEU A 75 14.40 -3.67 -0.26
N CYS A 76 14.83 -2.79 -1.17
CA CYS A 76 14.91 -3.05 -2.61
C CYS A 76 16.21 -2.48 -3.15
N SER A 77 16.93 -3.26 -3.98
CA SER A 77 18.14 -2.81 -4.64
C SER A 77 17.92 -1.50 -5.40
N PRO A 78 18.86 -0.53 -5.33
CA PRO A 78 18.82 0.68 -6.16
C PRO A 78 18.73 0.37 -7.65
N ASP A 79 19.43 -0.69 -8.08
CA ASP A 79 19.58 -1.09 -9.49
C ASP A 79 18.54 -2.14 -9.93
N TYR A 80 17.46 -2.34 -9.14
CA TYR A 80 16.41 -3.29 -9.51
C TYR A 80 15.74 -2.86 -10.82
N ALA A 81 15.71 -3.77 -11.80
CA ALA A 81 15.09 -3.55 -13.09
C ALA A 81 13.56 -3.65 -13.00
N PHE A 82 12.90 -2.56 -13.27
CA PHE A 82 11.43 -2.52 -13.34
C PHE A 82 10.96 -2.55 -14.80
N ARG A 83 9.69 -2.88 -15.00
CA ARG A 83 9.03 -2.76 -16.30
C ARG A 83 8.89 -1.28 -16.69
N ASP A 84 9.06 -0.99 -17.98
CA ASP A 84 9.02 0.38 -18.53
C ASP A 84 7.59 0.92 -18.66
N ASP A 85 6.61 0.01 -18.70
CA ASP A 85 5.19 0.32 -18.93
C ASP A 85 4.38 0.54 -17.63
N ILE A 86 5.05 0.63 -16.48
CA ILE A 86 4.42 0.91 -15.17
C ILE A 86 5.05 2.12 -14.50
N ARG A 87 4.27 2.79 -13.66
CA ARG A 87 4.78 3.90 -12.83
C ARG A 87 5.32 3.37 -11.52
N VAL A 88 6.64 3.47 -11.32
CA VAL A 88 7.31 3.05 -10.06
C VAL A 88 7.41 4.22 -9.09
N VAL A 89 6.97 4.00 -7.86
CA VAL A 89 7.06 4.94 -6.73
C VAL A 89 7.92 4.30 -5.65
N ARG A 90 9.13 4.81 -5.46
CA ARG A 90 10.08 4.34 -4.43
C ARG A 90 9.90 5.12 -3.14
N VAL A 91 9.61 4.42 -2.05
CA VAL A 91 9.37 5.00 -0.73
C VAL A 91 10.28 4.32 0.29
N PRO A 92 11.10 5.04 1.04
CA PRO A 92 11.94 4.44 2.09
C PRO A 92 11.09 4.17 3.35
N ALA A 93 10.09 3.29 3.19
CA ALA A 93 9.04 3.10 4.19
C ALA A 93 9.57 2.56 5.53
N SER A 94 10.60 1.69 5.50
CA SER A 94 11.22 1.19 6.72
C SER A 94 12.02 2.29 7.45
N ASP A 95 12.76 3.12 6.71
CA ASP A 95 13.54 4.20 7.28
C ASP A 95 12.63 5.26 7.89
N ILE A 96 11.59 5.69 7.16
CA ILE A 96 10.54 6.60 7.66
C ILE A 96 9.95 6.07 8.99
N ALA A 97 9.58 4.80 9.03
CA ALA A 97 8.97 4.21 10.21
C ALA A 97 9.93 4.14 11.41
N ASN A 98 11.21 3.85 11.16
CA ASN A 98 12.24 3.81 12.18
C ASN A 98 12.57 5.21 12.73
N GLU A 99 12.75 6.20 11.88
CA GLU A 99 13.01 7.60 12.24
C GLU A 99 11.88 8.19 13.10
N LEU A 100 10.64 7.83 12.79
CA LEU A 100 9.46 8.24 13.57
C LEU A 100 9.28 7.40 14.85
N GLY A 101 10.15 6.43 15.12
CA GLY A 101 10.04 5.53 16.27
C GLY A 101 8.76 4.69 16.27
N ASN A 102 8.30 4.30 15.09
CA ASN A 102 7.16 3.41 14.86
C ASN A 102 7.47 2.35 13.79
N PRO A 103 8.39 1.40 14.06
CA PRO A 103 8.81 0.41 13.05
C PRO A 103 7.65 -0.38 12.42
N ARG A 104 6.54 -0.54 13.16
CA ARG A 104 5.33 -1.19 12.65
C ARG A 104 4.51 -0.31 11.69
N GLY A 105 4.87 0.95 11.53
CA GLY A 105 4.21 1.93 10.66
C GLY A 105 4.70 1.91 9.21
N LEU A 106 5.67 1.06 8.84
CA LEU A 106 6.20 1.01 7.48
C LEU A 106 5.12 0.75 6.42
N ASN A 107 4.17 -0.12 6.71
CA ASN A 107 3.04 -0.39 5.81
C ASN A 107 2.10 0.83 5.67
N ILE A 108 2.00 1.67 6.70
CA ILE A 108 1.21 2.89 6.67
C ILE A 108 1.92 3.97 5.83
N ALA A 109 3.26 4.05 5.90
CA ALA A 109 4.03 4.94 5.05
C ALA A 109 3.91 4.53 3.56
N ALA A 110 4.06 3.23 3.25
CA ALA A 110 3.84 2.72 1.89
C ALA A 110 2.39 2.97 1.40
N LEU A 111 1.41 2.86 2.29
CA LEU A 111 0.00 3.15 1.98
C LEU A 111 -0.22 4.63 1.70
N GLY A 112 0.42 5.55 2.44
CA GLY A 112 0.38 6.99 2.19
C GLY A 112 0.87 7.33 0.79
N ALA A 113 1.99 6.74 0.38
CA ALA A 113 2.51 6.91 -0.97
C ALA A 113 1.57 6.34 -2.04
N ALA A 114 0.95 5.17 -1.80
CA ALA A 114 0.00 4.57 -2.73
C ALA A 114 -1.25 5.44 -2.92
N VAL A 115 -1.79 6.00 -1.85
CA VAL A 115 -2.94 6.92 -1.90
C VAL A 115 -2.58 8.19 -2.67
N ALA A 116 -1.45 8.81 -2.37
CA ALA A 116 -1.00 10.03 -3.04
C ALA A 116 -0.70 9.79 -4.53
N ALA A 117 -0.06 8.66 -4.87
CA ALA A 117 0.31 8.35 -6.25
C ALA A 117 -0.90 8.00 -7.13
N SER A 118 -1.89 7.29 -6.57
CA SER A 118 -3.08 6.85 -7.29
C SER A 118 -4.18 7.90 -7.36
N GLY A 119 -4.25 8.81 -6.40
CA GLY A 119 -5.33 9.79 -6.30
C GLY A 119 -6.72 9.22 -6.03
N MET A 120 -6.82 7.92 -5.65
CA MET A 120 -8.11 7.25 -5.45
C MET A 120 -8.87 7.73 -4.22
N PHE A 121 -8.19 8.39 -3.30
CA PHE A 121 -8.78 9.01 -2.10
C PHE A 121 -8.11 10.34 -1.84
N ASP A 122 -8.84 11.25 -1.21
CA ASP A 122 -8.26 12.43 -0.56
C ASP A 122 -7.36 11.98 0.60
N CYS A 123 -6.14 12.53 0.69
CA CYS A 123 -5.14 12.09 1.65
C CYS A 123 -5.55 12.40 3.10
N GLU A 124 -6.16 13.56 3.36
CA GLU A 124 -6.58 13.94 4.71
C GLU A 124 -7.77 13.10 5.18
N ALA A 125 -8.75 12.86 4.29
CA ALA A 125 -9.85 11.95 4.58
C ALA A 125 -9.34 10.54 4.87
N PHE A 126 -8.38 10.04 4.09
CA PHE A 126 -7.83 8.71 4.28
C PHE A 126 -7.08 8.57 5.62
N LYS A 127 -6.33 9.59 6.02
CA LYS A 127 -5.69 9.66 7.34
C LYS A 127 -6.71 9.56 8.47
N GLY A 128 -7.84 10.26 8.35
CA GLY A 128 -8.96 10.14 9.30
C GLY A 128 -9.52 8.71 9.39
N TYR A 129 -9.56 7.97 8.28
CA TYR A 129 -9.97 6.56 8.29
C TYR A 129 -8.94 5.65 8.99
N ILE A 130 -7.64 5.95 8.88
CA ILE A 130 -6.60 5.23 9.63
C ILE A 130 -6.82 5.40 11.14
N ASP A 131 -7.03 6.63 11.59
CA ASP A 131 -7.26 6.93 13.01
C ASP A 131 -8.51 6.22 13.54
N LYS A 132 -9.63 6.28 12.81
CA LYS A 132 -10.84 5.52 13.13
C LYS A 132 -10.60 4.01 13.22
N PHE A 133 -9.85 3.45 12.30
CA PHE A 133 -9.55 2.01 12.27
C PHE A 133 -8.80 1.56 13.53
N PHE A 134 -7.79 2.30 13.94
CA PHE A 134 -7.01 1.97 15.13
C PHE A 134 -7.77 2.28 16.43
N ALA A 135 -8.58 3.35 16.46
CA ALA A 135 -9.42 3.67 17.61
C ALA A 135 -10.45 2.56 17.91
N ARG A 136 -11.08 1.98 16.88
CA ARG A 136 -12.00 0.83 17.04
C ARG A 136 -11.33 -0.41 17.65
N LYS A 137 -10.00 -0.52 17.51
CA LYS A 137 -9.21 -1.62 18.11
C LYS A 137 -8.59 -1.26 19.45
N GLY A 138 -8.91 -0.08 20.02
CA GLY A 138 -8.30 0.43 21.24
C GLY A 138 -6.79 0.68 21.13
N LYS A 139 -6.27 0.90 19.90
CA LYS A 139 -4.84 1.04 19.61
C LYS A 139 -4.55 2.37 18.92
N VAL A 140 -4.84 3.46 19.60
CA VAL A 140 -4.51 4.79 19.08
C VAL A 140 -3.00 5.03 19.16
N ASN A 141 -2.38 5.33 18.03
CA ASN A 141 -0.97 5.71 17.96
C ASN A 141 -0.84 6.89 16.97
N PRO A 142 -0.60 8.13 17.45
CA PRO A 142 -0.49 9.30 16.59
C PRO A 142 0.65 9.20 15.56
N LYS A 143 1.67 8.37 15.83
CA LYS A 143 2.75 8.11 14.88
C LYS A 143 2.28 7.40 13.59
N ASN A 144 1.12 6.76 13.61
CA ASN A 144 0.53 6.17 12.39
C ASN A 144 0.20 7.26 11.36
N GLY A 145 -0.46 8.34 11.79
CA GLY A 145 -0.71 9.50 10.94
C GLY A 145 0.57 10.15 10.42
N MET A 146 1.60 10.25 11.27
CA MET A 146 2.91 10.78 10.86
C MET A 146 3.58 9.90 9.79
N CYS A 147 3.53 8.57 9.93
CA CYS A 147 4.04 7.65 8.91
C CYS A 147 3.28 7.82 7.59
N PHE A 148 1.96 7.95 7.64
CA PHE A 148 1.13 8.18 6.45
C PHE A 148 1.54 9.49 5.74
N ASP A 149 1.62 10.60 6.48
CA ASP A 149 1.99 11.91 5.94
C ASP A 149 3.39 11.91 5.31
N ALA A 150 4.35 11.23 5.94
CA ALA A 150 5.69 11.08 5.39
C ALA A 150 5.69 10.26 4.08
N GLY A 151 4.86 9.22 4.00
CA GLY A 151 4.65 8.46 2.77
C GLY A 151 4.03 9.32 1.65
N VAL A 152 3.03 10.13 1.95
CA VAL A 152 2.45 11.10 1.01
C VAL A 152 3.52 12.09 0.51
N LYS A 153 4.30 12.66 1.42
CA LYS A 153 5.36 13.64 1.09
C LYS A 153 6.44 13.04 0.18
N SER A 154 6.76 11.76 0.33
CA SER A 154 7.76 11.10 -0.52
C SER A 154 7.36 11.05 -2.01
N VAL A 155 6.07 11.17 -2.31
CA VAL A 155 5.54 11.22 -3.69
C VAL A 155 5.41 12.66 -4.18
N THR A 156 4.92 13.56 -3.34
CA THR A 156 4.62 14.95 -3.72
C THR A 156 5.84 15.89 -3.65
N GLY A 157 6.85 15.52 -2.86
CA GLY A 157 8.08 16.30 -2.69
C GLY A 157 9.16 16.04 -3.74
N THR A 158 8.99 15.08 -4.64
CA THR A 158 9.91 14.78 -5.73
C THR A 158 9.47 15.56 -6.99
N LYS A 159 9.75 16.87 -6.99
CA LYS A 159 9.75 17.71 -8.21
C LYS A 159 11.16 18.09 -8.57
#